data_7266f80990eb7f07c09716231ecb419d
#
_entry.id   7266f80990eb7f07c09716231ecb419d
#
_cell.length_a   1.000
_cell.length_b   1.000
_cell.length_c   1.000
_cell.angle_alpha   90.00
_cell.angle_beta   90.00
_cell.angle_gamma   90.00
#
_symmetry.space_group_name_H-M   'P 1'
#
loop_
_entity.id
_entity.type
_entity.pdbx_description
1 polymer ?
#
loop_
_entity_poly.entity_id
_entity_poly.type
_entity_poly.pdbx_seq_one_letter_code
_entity_poly.pdbx_strand_id
1 'polypeptide(L)'
;MKFSLNLNKIALLRNARGENNPSLEEYANKAIDLGVDGLTLHPRPDHRHATSKDVISLGKICKERDVEFNIEGNPFSEPADPFQGYINLVNTCQPDQATLVPDLPNQITSDHGWESGDHDDNLINVIKNLNSLCKSTSISLFVDNLKNNNTNLDSIDYALKVGANTIEIHTGEFAKLIDLNDLTINT
;
A
#
# COMPACT_ATOMS: atom_id res chain seq x y z
N MET A 1 13.14 -1.74 14.61
CA MET A 1 12.67 -1.58 13.21
C MET A 1 11.87 -2.82 12.89
N LYS A 2 10.67 -2.66 12.32
CA LYS A 2 9.84 -3.76 11.86
C LYS A 2 10.08 -4.01 10.38
N PHE A 3 9.94 -5.25 9.92
CA PHE A 3 10.06 -5.64 8.52
C PHE A 3 8.73 -6.21 8.00
N SER A 4 8.11 -5.51 7.06
CA SER A 4 6.91 -5.97 6.34
C SER A 4 7.28 -6.43 4.93
N LEU A 5 6.74 -7.58 4.51
CA LEU A 5 6.99 -8.15 3.19
C LEU A 5 5.82 -7.90 2.25
N ASN A 6 6.08 -7.21 1.13
CA ASN A 6 5.11 -7.06 0.06
C ASN A 6 5.08 -8.30 -0.85
N LEU A 7 3.92 -8.95 -0.98
CA LEU A 7 3.74 -10.18 -1.75
C LEU A 7 3.18 -9.98 -3.16
N ASN A 8 3.05 -8.74 -3.64
CA ASN A 8 2.51 -8.46 -4.98
C ASN A 8 3.28 -9.16 -6.10
N LYS A 9 4.61 -9.28 -5.98
CA LYS A 9 5.43 -9.97 -7.00
C LYS A 9 5.18 -11.48 -7.05
N ILE A 10 4.88 -12.10 -5.91
CA ILE A 10 4.49 -13.51 -5.85
C ILE A 10 3.11 -13.69 -6.52
N ALA A 11 2.15 -12.79 -6.23
CA ALA A 11 0.85 -12.78 -6.88
C ALA A 11 0.96 -12.58 -8.40
N LEU A 12 1.82 -11.65 -8.87
CA LEU A 12 2.08 -11.43 -10.29
C LEU A 12 2.62 -12.70 -10.97
N LEU A 13 3.59 -13.37 -10.35
CA LEU A 13 4.17 -14.61 -10.87
C LEU A 13 3.11 -15.73 -10.95
N ARG A 14 2.28 -15.90 -9.93
CA ARG A 14 1.13 -16.82 -9.94
C ARG A 14 0.20 -16.53 -11.12
N ASN A 15 -0.19 -15.27 -11.30
CA ASN A 15 -1.11 -14.87 -12.36
C ASN A 15 -0.53 -15.12 -13.76
N ALA A 16 0.78 -14.91 -13.93
CA ALA A 16 1.46 -15.16 -15.21
C ALA A 16 1.55 -16.66 -15.59
N ARG A 17 1.53 -17.55 -14.60
CA ARG A 17 1.61 -18.99 -14.82
C ARG A 17 0.23 -19.67 -14.93
N GLY A 18 -0.80 -19.03 -14.39
CA GLY A 18 -2.11 -19.66 -14.15
C GLY A 18 -2.06 -20.62 -12.95
N GLU A 19 -3.22 -21.17 -12.59
CA GLU A 19 -3.39 -21.99 -11.38
C GLU A 19 -3.02 -21.22 -10.09
N ASN A 20 -2.88 -21.91 -8.96
CA ASN A 20 -2.46 -21.29 -7.68
C ASN A 20 -0.98 -21.62 -7.37
N ASN A 21 -0.09 -21.44 -8.34
CA ASN A 21 1.33 -21.73 -8.18
C ASN A 21 2.19 -20.58 -8.77
N PRO A 22 2.98 -19.88 -7.91
CA PRO A 22 3.16 -20.08 -6.46
C PRO A 22 1.92 -19.72 -5.64
N SER A 23 1.63 -20.48 -4.58
CA SER A 23 0.54 -20.17 -3.64
C SER A 23 0.90 -18.97 -2.77
N LEU A 24 0.06 -17.92 -2.81
CA LEU A 24 0.31 -16.71 -2.01
C LEU A 24 0.21 -17.00 -0.50
N GLU A 25 -0.70 -17.88 -0.11
CA GLU A 25 -0.90 -18.28 1.29
C GLU A 25 0.30 -19.08 1.83
N GLU A 26 0.87 -19.98 1.01
CA GLU A 26 2.08 -20.72 1.40
C GLU A 26 3.28 -19.78 1.60
N TYR A 27 3.46 -18.81 0.69
CA TYR A 27 4.51 -17.81 0.82
C TYR A 27 4.30 -16.89 2.01
N ALA A 28 3.06 -16.48 2.29
CA ALA A 28 2.71 -15.70 3.48
C ALA A 28 3.08 -16.44 4.77
N ASN A 29 2.64 -17.70 4.91
CA ASN A 29 2.97 -18.51 6.09
C ASN A 29 4.47 -18.72 6.24
N LYS A 30 5.18 -19.01 5.15
CA LYS A 30 6.63 -19.17 5.17
C LYS A 30 7.37 -17.88 5.57
N ALA A 31 6.91 -16.73 5.09
CA ALA A 31 7.48 -15.44 5.48
C ALA A 31 7.28 -15.18 6.98
N ILE A 32 6.08 -15.45 7.49
CA ILE A 32 5.76 -15.32 8.92
C ILE A 32 6.64 -16.27 9.76
N ASP A 33 6.80 -17.53 9.34
CA ASP A 33 7.67 -18.51 10.02
C ASP A 33 9.15 -18.08 10.03
N LEU A 34 9.56 -17.27 9.05
CA LEU A 34 10.90 -16.67 8.99
C LEU A 34 11.03 -15.37 9.79
N GLY A 35 9.96 -14.90 10.41
CA GLY A 35 9.98 -13.80 11.36
C GLY A 35 9.75 -12.41 10.76
N VAL A 36 8.99 -12.29 9.66
CA VAL A 36 8.52 -10.96 9.23
C VAL A 36 7.50 -10.41 10.24
N ASP A 37 7.55 -9.10 10.46
CA ASP A 37 6.64 -8.41 11.37
C ASP A 37 5.29 -8.07 10.71
N GLY A 38 5.25 -8.05 9.37
CA GLY A 38 4.05 -7.69 8.63
C GLY A 38 4.03 -8.23 7.19
N LEU A 39 2.83 -8.19 6.59
CA LEU A 39 2.60 -8.48 5.18
C LEU A 39 1.85 -7.32 4.52
N THR A 40 2.17 -7.06 3.26
CA THR A 40 1.55 -6.00 2.47
C THR A 40 1.00 -6.54 1.15
N LEU A 41 -0.21 -6.12 0.77
CA LEU A 41 -0.79 -6.36 -0.54
C LEU A 41 -1.36 -5.08 -1.15
N HIS A 42 -1.24 -4.97 -2.48
CA HIS A 42 -1.84 -3.90 -3.27
C HIS A 42 -2.82 -4.50 -4.30
N PRO A 43 -4.09 -4.72 -3.93
CA PRO A 43 -5.10 -5.15 -4.89
C PRO A 43 -5.43 -4.02 -5.86
N ARG A 44 -5.42 -4.33 -7.16
CA ARG A 44 -5.78 -3.38 -8.21
C ARG A 44 -7.02 -3.83 -8.97
N PRO A 45 -7.81 -2.90 -9.54
CA PRO A 45 -9.01 -3.26 -10.32
C PRO A 45 -8.73 -4.21 -11.50
N ASP A 46 -7.55 -4.14 -12.10
CA ASP A 46 -7.13 -4.99 -13.22
C ASP A 46 -6.59 -6.38 -12.82
N HIS A 47 -6.52 -6.65 -11.51
CA HIS A 47 -6.06 -7.91 -10.94
C HIS A 47 -4.70 -8.40 -11.46
N ARG A 48 -3.81 -7.49 -11.88
CA ARG A 48 -2.49 -7.85 -12.41
C ARG A 48 -1.62 -8.63 -11.41
N HIS A 49 -1.83 -8.40 -10.10
CA HIS A 49 -1.15 -9.12 -9.02
C HIS A 49 -2.14 -9.57 -7.94
N ALA A 50 -2.19 -8.95 -6.75
CA ALA A 50 -3.11 -9.34 -5.70
C ALA A 50 -4.57 -9.12 -6.10
N THR A 51 -5.42 -10.10 -5.82
CA THR A 51 -6.87 -10.07 -6.03
C THR A 51 -7.60 -9.75 -4.72
N SER A 52 -8.90 -9.41 -4.80
CA SER A 52 -9.74 -9.24 -3.61
C SER A 52 -9.75 -10.49 -2.72
N LYS A 53 -9.72 -11.68 -3.32
CA LYS A 53 -9.67 -12.95 -2.58
C LYS A 53 -8.36 -13.12 -1.79
N ASP A 54 -7.23 -12.73 -2.40
CA ASP A 54 -5.94 -12.78 -1.74
C ASP A 54 -5.90 -11.88 -0.51
N VAL A 55 -6.44 -10.67 -0.63
CA VAL A 55 -6.51 -9.71 0.48
C VAL A 55 -7.30 -10.29 1.65
N ILE A 56 -8.47 -10.87 1.38
CA ILE A 56 -9.32 -11.46 2.43
C ILE A 56 -8.62 -12.68 3.06
N SER A 57 -8.00 -13.54 2.26
CA SER A 57 -7.30 -14.72 2.75
C SER A 57 -6.09 -14.35 3.60
N LEU A 58 -5.24 -13.44 3.12
CA LEU A 58 -4.06 -13.02 3.87
C LEU A 58 -4.40 -12.21 5.12
N GLY A 59 -5.41 -11.36 5.06
CA GLY A 59 -5.89 -10.63 6.23
C GLY A 59 -6.32 -11.58 7.36
N LYS A 60 -6.97 -12.70 7.02
CA LYS A 60 -7.31 -13.75 7.97
C LYS A 60 -6.06 -14.44 8.55
N ILE A 61 -5.10 -14.81 7.70
CA ILE A 61 -3.83 -15.43 8.13
C ILE A 61 -3.08 -14.50 9.09
N CYS A 62 -2.91 -13.23 8.72
CA CYS A 62 -2.22 -12.26 9.55
C CYS A 62 -2.86 -12.10 10.93
N LYS A 63 -4.19 -12.01 10.96
CA LYS A 63 -4.95 -11.94 12.22
C LYS A 63 -4.80 -13.18 13.07
N GLU A 64 -4.83 -14.39 12.49
CA GLU A 64 -4.65 -15.67 13.21
C GLU A 64 -3.23 -15.84 13.73
N ARG A 65 -2.24 -15.26 13.05
CA ARG A 65 -0.81 -15.36 13.37
C ARG A 65 -0.26 -14.17 14.16
N ASP A 66 -1.11 -13.17 14.49
CA ASP A 66 -0.73 -11.92 15.18
C ASP A 66 0.41 -11.17 14.47
N VAL A 67 0.28 -10.98 13.15
CA VAL A 67 1.23 -10.31 12.27
C VAL A 67 0.53 -9.13 11.60
N GLU A 68 1.22 -7.98 11.50
CA GLU A 68 0.69 -6.76 10.91
C GLU A 68 0.26 -6.98 9.45
N PHE A 69 -0.90 -6.45 9.07
CA PHE A 69 -1.39 -6.48 7.70
C PHE A 69 -1.62 -5.07 7.16
N ASN A 70 -1.00 -4.76 6.02
CA ASN A 70 -1.19 -3.51 5.29
C ASN A 70 -1.87 -3.77 3.94
N ILE A 71 -2.90 -2.97 3.63
CA ILE A 71 -3.56 -2.93 2.32
C ILE A 71 -3.24 -1.60 1.66
N GLU A 72 -2.53 -1.65 0.53
CA GLU A 72 -2.25 -0.49 -0.33
C GLU A 72 -3.31 -0.36 -1.42
N GLY A 73 -3.59 0.86 -1.86
CA GLY A 73 -4.42 1.09 -3.05
C GLY A 73 -5.00 2.48 -3.17
N ASN A 74 -5.59 2.75 -4.33
CA ASN A 74 -6.29 4.00 -4.56
C ASN A 74 -7.66 3.98 -3.86
N PRO A 75 -7.92 4.90 -2.91
CA PRO A 75 -9.17 4.95 -2.16
C PRO A 75 -10.39 5.25 -3.03
N PHE A 76 -10.19 5.78 -4.23
CA PHE A 76 -11.24 6.07 -5.21
C PHE A 76 -11.49 4.92 -6.19
N SER A 77 -10.78 3.80 -6.04
CA SER A 77 -11.04 2.60 -6.84
C SER A 77 -12.34 1.93 -6.38
N GLU A 78 -13.40 2.18 -7.16
CA GLU A 78 -14.74 1.65 -6.93
C GLU A 78 -14.84 0.15 -7.25
N PRO A 79 -15.85 -0.55 -6.71
CA PRO A 79 -16.12 -1.95 -7.04
C PRO A 79 -16.32 -2.15 -8.54
N ALA A 80 -15.65 -3.15 -9.11
CA ALA A 80 -15.80 -3.59 -10.49
C ALA A 80 -15.53 -5.10 -10.56
N ASP A 81 -16.54 -5.91 -10.82
CA ASP A 81 -16.41 -7.39 -10.80
C ASP A 81 -15.19 -7.88 -11.57
N PRO A 82 -14.31 -8.68 -10.92
CA PRO A 82 -14.40 -9.26 -9.57
C PRO A 82 -13.71 -8.44 -8.45
N PHE A 83 -13.26 -7.21 -8.69
CA PHE A 83 -12.66 -6.33 -7.70
C PHE A 83 -13.73 -5.74 -6.77
N GLN A 84 -13.54 -5.88 -5.46
CA GLN A 84 -14.54 -5.45 -4.47
C GLN A 84 -14.51 -3.95 -4.14
N GLY A 85 -13.55 -3.20 -4.67
CA GLY A 85 -13.31 -1.81 -4.29
C GLY A 85 -12.40 -1.67 -3.06
N TYR A 86 -11.53 -0.67 -3.07
CA TYR A 86 -10.53 -0.50 -2.01
C TYR A 86 -11.16 -0.30 -0.63
N ILE A 87 -12.10 0.63 -0.49
CA ILE A 87 -12.77 0.94 0.78
C ILE A 87 -13.48 -0.30 1.35
N ASN A 88 -14.16 -1.08 0.50
CA ASN A 88 -14.84 -2.29 0.92
C ASN A 88 -13.86 -3.37 1.42
N LEU A 89 -12.70 -3.50 0.79
CA LEU A 89 -11.66 -4.43 1.22
C LEU A 89 -11.08 -4.03 2.59
N VAL A 90 -10.76 -2.76 2.78
CA VAL A 90 -10.28 -2.24 4.07
C VAL A 90 -11.34 -2.46 5.16
N ASN A 91 -12.60 -2.12 4.87
CA ASN A 91 -13.70 -2.33 5.82
C ASN A 91 -13.94 -3.81 6.15
N THR A 92 -13.77 -4.70 5.18
CA THR A 92 -13.98 -6.15 5.38
C THR A 92 -12.83 -6.77 6.19
N CYS A 93 -11.60 -6.41 5.86
CA CYS A 93 -10.41 -7.03 6.47
C CYS A 93 -10.00 -6.39 7.78
N GLN A 94 -10.36 -5.11 8.02
CA GLN A 94 -9.92 -4.34 9.19
C GLN A 94 -8.40 -4.49 9.42
N PRO A 95 -7.55 -4.12 8.42
CA PRO A 95 -6.11 -4.29 8.52
C PRO A 95 -5.51 -3.38 9.60
N ASP A 96 -4.28 -3.64 10.01
CA ASP A 96 -3.55 -2.76 10.93
C ASP A 96 -3.20 -1.43 10.26
N GLN A 97 -2.90 -1.46 8.96
CA GLN A 97 -2.61 -0.28 8.16
C GLN A 97 -3.34 -0.32 6.81
N ALA A 98 -3.79 0.85 6.37
CA ALA A 98 -4.34 1.08 5.04
C ALA A 98 -3.57 2.23 4.38
N THR A 99 -2.77 1.92 3.37
CA THR A 99 -1.95 2.90 2.64
C THR A 99 -2.70 3.41 1.42
N LEU A 100 -2.99 4.70 1.41
CA LEU A 100 -3.67 5.37 0.30
C LEU A 100 -2.65 5.78 -0.77
N VAL A 101 -2.83 5.27 -1.99
CA VAL A 101 -1.92 5.47 -3.12
C VAL A 101 -2.67 6.14 -4.28
N PRO A 102 -2.12 7.16 -4.96
CA PRO A 102 -2.82 7.89 -6.03
C PRO A 102 -2.82 7.19 -7.40
N ASP A 103 -2.70 5.87 -7.42
CA ASP A 103 -2.58 5.09 -8.65
C ASP A 103 -3.76 5.24 -9.60
N LEU A 104 -3.48 5.43 -10.87
CA LEU A 104 -4.47 5.40 -11.94
C LEU A 104 -4.62 3.99 -12.54
N PRO A 105 -5.80 3.67 -13.14
CA PRO A 105 -6.07 2.32 -13.67
C PRO A 105 -5.04 1.81 -14.69
N ASN A 106 -4.48 2.69 -15.52
CA ASN A 106 -3.54 2.33 -16.58
C ASN A 106 -2.06 2.47 -16.19
N GLN A 107 -1.78 2.81 -14.94
CA GLN A 107 -0.43 3.03 -14.44
C GLN A 107 0.26 1.69 -14.16
N ILE A 108 1.48 1.48 -14.66
CA ILE A 108 2.21 0.20 -14.54
C ILE A 108 2.61 -0.06 -13.08
N THR A 109 3.08 0.97 -12.40
CA THR A 109 3.52 0.93 -10.99
C THR A 109 3.16 2.23 -10.30
N SER A 110 3.14 2.24 -8.98
CA SER A 110 3.06 3.48 -8.21
C SER A 110 4.35 4.27 -8.44
N ASP A 111 4.26 5.41 -9.09
CA ASP A 111 5.40 6.22 -9.55
C ASP A 111 5.41 7.64 -8.97
N HIS A 112 4.39 8.00 -8.20
CA HIS A 112 4.27 9.28 -7.51
C HIS A 112 3.40 9.13 -6.25
N GLY A 113 3.60 10.05 -5.31
CA GLY A 113 2.78 10.19 -4.10
C GLY A 113 1.66 11.22 -4.25
N TRP A 114 0.83 11.34 -3.22
CA TRP A 114 -0.18 12.38 -3.13
C TRP A 114 0.45 13.77 -3.00
N GLU A 115 -0.13 14.74 -3.68
CA GLU A 115 0.22 16.16 -3.60
C GLU A 115 -1.00 17.00 -3.22
N SER A 116 -0.76 18.17 -2.60
CA SER A 116 -1.82 19.13 -2.31
C SER A 116 -2.42 19.67 -3.60
N GLY A 117 -3.74 19.68 -3.71
CA GLY A 117 -4.44 20.17 -4.90
C GLY A 117 -5.95 19.95 -4.89
N ASP A 118 -6.53 19.84 -6.06
CA ASP A 118 -7.98 19.82 -6.30
C ASP A 118 -8.74 18.63 -5.68
N HIS A 119 -8.03 17.61 -5.21
CA HIS A 119 -8.62 16.42 -4.61
C HIS A 119 -8.59 16.40 -3.08
N ASP A 120 -8.08 17.44 -2.43
CA ASP A 120 -7.88 17.48 -0.98
C ASP A 120 -9.16 17.18 -0.21
N ASP A 121 -10.28 17.83 -0.55
CA ASP A 121 -11.56 17.63 0.16
C ASP A 121 -12.08 16.19 0.01
N ASN A 122 -11.92 15.58 -1.15
CA ASN A 122 -12.31 14.19 -1.40
C ASN A 122 -11.46 13.25 -0.56
N LEU A 123 -10.14 13.46 -0.51
CA LEU A 123 -9.22 12.65 0.26
C LEU A 123 -9.48 12.77 1.76
N ILE A 124 -9.71 14.00 2.26
CA ILE A 124 -10.11 14.26 3.65
C ILE A 124 -11.38 13.50 4.01
N ASN A 125 -12.39 13.52 3.14
CA ASN A 125 -13.66 12.82 3.37
C ASN A 125 -13.48 11.31 3.40
N VAL A 126 -12.65 10.76 2.50
CA VAL A 126 -12.32 9.32 2.49
C VAL A 126 -11.59 8.92 3.75
N ILE A 127 -10.58 9.67 4.18
CA ILE A 127 -9.83 9.39 5.42
C ILE A 127 -10.76 9.44 6.64
N LYS A 128 -11.63 10.43 6.74
CA LYS A 128 -12.65 10.49 7.80
C LYS A 128 -13.58 9.28 7.80
N ASN A 129 -14.01 8.85 6.61
CA ASN A 129 -14.86 7.67 6.46
C ASN A 129 -14.12 6.40 6.92
N LEU A 130 -12.90 6.18 6.47
CA LEU A 130 -12.08 5.04 6.88
C LEU A 130 -11.84 5.03 8.40
N ASN A 131 -11.46 6.16 8.99
CA ASN A 131 -11.31 6.29 10.44
C ASN A 131 -12.60 5.98 11.22
N SER A 132 -13.76 6.24 10.63
CA SER A 132 -15.07 5.89 11.22
C SER A 132 -15.39 4.42 11.13
N LEU A 133 -15.09 3.79 9.98
CA LEU A 133 -15.38 2.38 9.68
C LEU A 133 -14.38 1.42 10.33
N CYS A 134 -13.12 1.82 10.39
CA CYS A 134 -11.98 0.97 10.75
C CYS A 134 -11.17 1.60 11.89
N LYS A 135 -11.73 1.62 13.09
CA LYS A 135 -11.19 2.37 14.24
C LYS A 135 -9.80 1.92 14.70
N SER A 136 -9.41 0.68 14.43
CA SER A 136 -8.10 0.12 14.79
C SER A 136 -7.07 0.22 13.65
N THR A 137 -7.50 0.64 12.46
CA THR A 137 -6.64 0.73 11.29
C THR A 137 -5.92 2.07 11.27
N SER A 138 -4.60 2.05 11.12
CA SER A 138 -3.79 3.24 10.84
C SER A 138 -3.90 3.64 9.37
N ILE A 139 -4.31 4.86 9.08
CA ILE A 139 -4.37 5.37 7.71
C ILE A 139 -3.04 5.99 7.35
N SER A 140 -2.38 5.41 6.34
CA SER A 140 -1.10 5.88 5.81
C SER A 140 -1.29 6.60 4.47
N LEU A 141 -0.57 7.70 4.27
CA LEU A 141 -0.56 8.42 3.01
C LEU A 141 0.74 8.13 2.25
N PHE A 142 0.61 7.66 1.01
CA PHE A 142 1.75 7.46 0.12
C PHE A 142 2.22 8.80 -0.43
N VAL A 143 3.46 9.18 -0.14
CA VAL A 143 4.03 10.50 -0.45
C VAL A 143 5.40 10.39 -1.12
N ASP A 144 5.74 11.39 -1.94
CA ASP A 144 7.07 11.45 -2.55
C ASP A 144 8.12 11.96 -1.56
N ASN A 145 9.29 11.37 -1.64
CA ASN A 145 10.43 11.72 -0.79
C ASN A 145 11.17 12.98 -1.26
N LEU A 146 11.21 13.20 -2.58
CA LEU A 146 12.06 14.25 -3.18
C LEU A 146 11.34 14.92 -4.35
N LYS A 147 10.79 16.10 -4.13
CA LYS A 147 10.46 17.02 -5.21
C LYS A 147 11.17 18.35 -5.01
N ASN A 148 11.98 18.74 -6.03
CA ASN A 148 12.47 20.10 -6.25
C ASN A 148 13.26 20.76 -5.09
N ASN A 149 14.20 20.06 -4.46
CA ASN A 149 15.02 20.62 -3.36
C ASN A 149 14.23 21.17 -2.16
N ASN A 150 12.91 20.97 -2.11
CA ASN A 150 12.10 21.28 -0.96
C ASN A 150 12.08 20.07 -0.01
N THR A 151 12.21 20.37 1.25
CA THR A 151 12.30 19.39 2.33
C THR A 151 11.02 18.55 2.42
N ASN A 152 11.14 17.31 2.89
CA ASN A 152 10.03 16.38 3.19
C ASN A 152 8.92 16.97 4.08
N LEU A 153 9.05 18.21 4.57
CA LEU A 153 8.08 18.90 5.41
C LEU A 153 6.75 19.10 4.68
N ASP A 154 6.78 19.45 3.40
CA ASP A 154 5.54 19.69 2.62
C ASP A 154 4.66 18.43 2.56
N SER A 155 5.27 17.25 2.39
CA SER A 155 4.54 15.96 2.34
C SER A 155 4.00 15.58 3.73
N ILE A 156 4.73 15.87 4.79
CA ILE A 156 4.29 15.64 6.18
C ILE A 156 3.14 16.58 6.52
N ASP A 157 3.29 17.87 6.22
CA ASP A 157 2.26 18.87 6.46
C ASP A 157 0.98 18.56 5.67
N TYR A 158 1.14 18.05 4.43
CA TYR A 158 0.00 17.59 3.64
C TYR A 158 -0.69 16.37 4.26
N ALA A 159 0.07 15.37 4.70
CA ALA A 159 -0.49 14.20 5.38
C ALA A 159 -1.26 14.59 6.66
N LEU A 160 -0.71 15.51 7.44
CA LEU A 160 -1.39 16.06 8.62
C LEU A 160 -2.67 16.82 8.24
N LYS A 161 -2.62 17.65 7.19
CA LYS A 161 -3.77 18.41 6.67
C LYS A 161 -4.92 17.50 6.28
N VAL A 162 -4.65 16.39 5.59
CA VAL A 162 -5.69 15.45 5.16
C VAL A 162 -6.13 14.50 6.26
N GLY A 163 -5.42 14.45 7.38
CA GLY A 163 -5.78 13.64 8.55
C GLY A 163 -5.26 12.21 8.54
N ALA A 164 -4.17 11.95 7.80
CA ALA A 164 -3.48 10.66 7.84
C ALA A 164 -2.75 10.46 9.17
N ASN A 165 -2.64 9.21 9.61
CA ASN A 165 -1.95 8.83 10.85
C ASN A 165 -0.45 8.66 10.64
N THR A 166 -0.08 8.14 9.47
CA THR A 166 1.28 7.80 9.08
C THR A 166 1.53 8.18 7.63
N ILE A 167 2.78 8.10 7.19
CA ILE A 167 3.17 8.25 5.79
C ILE A 167 3.93 7.01 5.33
N GLU A 168 3.79 6.69 4.04
CA GLU A 168 4.65 5.77 3.32
C GLU A 168 5.44 6.54 2.27
N ILE A 169 6.76 6.44 2.32
CA ILE A 169 7.65 7.24 1.46
C ILE A 169 7.93 6.49 0.17
N HIS A 170 7.56 7.09 -0.98
CA HIS A 170 7.95 6.61 -2.30
C HIS A 170 9.46 6.84 -2.52
N THR A 171 10.22 5.77 -2.68
CA THR A 171 11.68 5.83 -2.81
C THR A 171 12.18 5.78 -4.26
N GLY A 172 11.29 5.85 -5.26
CA GLY A 172 11.64 5.74 -6.67
C GLY A 172 12.60 6.82 -7.14
N GLU A 173 12.37 8.07 -6.78
CA GLU A 173 13.27 9.19 -7.13
C GLU A 173 14.61 9.08 -6.39
N PHE A 174 14.59 8.68 -5.12
CA PHE A 174 15.81 8.41 -4.36
C PHE A 174 16.64 7.30 -5.03
N ALA A 175 16.02 6.22 -5.48
CA ALA A 175 16.71 5.13 -6.17
C ALA A 175 17.33 5.57 -7.50
N LYS A 176 16.70 6.49 -8.24
CA LYS A 176 17.26 7.07 -9.48
C LYS A 176 18.47 7.97 -9.21
N LEU A 177 18.49 8.68 -8.08
CA LEU A 177 19.60 9.54 -7.67
C LEU A 177 20.82 8.74 -7.17
N ILE A 178 20.59 7.53 -6.66
CA ILE A 178 21.64 6.57 -6.33
C ILE A 178 22.04 5.79 -7.60
N ASP A 179 22.32 6.47 -8.69
CA ASP A 179 23.02 5.80 -9.78
C ASP A 179 24.42 5.45 -9.28
N LEU A 180 24.81 4.17 -9.48
CA LEU A 180 25.95 3.49 -8.82
C LEU A 180 27.33 4.20 -8.97
N ASN A 181 27.37 5.34 -9.64
CA ASN A 181 28.57 6.14 -9.86
C ASN A 181 28.64 7.47 -9.08
N ASP A 182 27.58 7.87 -8.34
CA ASP A 182 27.52 9.15 -7.64
C ASP A 182 27.29 9.03 -6.11
N LEU A 183 27.71 7.92 -5.50
CA LEU A 183 27.73 7.78 -4.04
C LEU A 183 28.82 8.66 -3.39
N THR A 184 28.75 9.95 -3.58
CA THR A 184 29.40 10.90 -2.66
C THR A 184 28.41 11.22 -1.55
N ILE A 185 28.33 10.33 -0.57
CA ILE A 185 27.71 10.65 0.73
C ILE A 185 28.65 11.66 1.39
N ASN A 186 28.32 12.93 1.30
CA ASN A 186 28.92 13.94 2.16
C ASN A 186 28.43 13.69 3.59
N THR A 187 29.28 13.04 4.40
CA THR A 187 29.11 12.89 5.85
C THR A 187 29.24 14.23 6.56
#